data_52de2872b794c8f6d399749872d3d361
#
_entry.id   52de2872b794c8f6d399749872d3d361
#
_cell.length_a   1.000
_cell.length_b   1.000
_cell.length_c   1.000
_cell.angle_alpha   90.00
_cell.angle_beta   90.00
_cell.angle_gamma   90.00
#
_symmetry.space_group_name_H-M   'P 1'
#
loop_
_entity.id
_entity.type
_entity.pdbx_description
1 polymer ?
#
loop_
_entity_poly.entity_id
_entity_poly.type
_entity_poly.pdbx_seq_one_letter_code
_entity_poly.pdbx_strand_id
1 'polypeptide(L)'
;MVDDAHGTGVIGEQGRGSCWLQKVKPELLVVTFGKGFGVSGAAVLCSSTVADYLLQFAHHLIYSTSMPPAQAQALRASLAVIRSDEGDARREKLAALITRFRAGVQDLPFTLADSCSAIQPLIVGDNSRALQLAEKLRQQGCWVTAIRPPTVPAGTARLRLTLTAAHEMQDIDRLLEVLHGNG
;
A
#
# COMPACT_ATOMS: atom_id res chain seq x y z
N MET A 1 13.18 13.36 5.45
CA MET A 1 12.99 12.28 4.46
C MET A 1 11.60 11.66 4.65
N VAL A 2 10.90 11.38 3.56
CA VAL A 2 9.60 10.66 3.57
C VAL A 2 9.71 9.46 2.64
N ASP A 3 9.24 8.32 3.09
CA ASP A 3 9.00 7.14 2.25
C ASP A 3 7.51 7.10 1.89
N ASP A 4 7.20 7.30 0.63
CA ASP A 4 5.84 7.29 0.09
C ASP A 4 5.60 6.10 -0.85
N ALA A 5 6.25 4.98 -0.56
CA ALA A 5 6.17 3.76 -1.35
C ALA A 5 4.73 3.23 -1.54
N HIS A 6 3.83 3.51 -0.61
CA HIS A 6 2.43 3.11 -0.64
C HIS A 6 1.47 4.23 -1.08
N GLY A 7 1.91 5.48 -1.10
CA GLY A 7 1.08 6.62 -1.49
C GLY A 7 1.23 7.00 -2.96
N THR A 8 2.46 6.97 -3.47
CA THR A 8 2.73 7.36 -4.86
C THR A 8 2.02 6.45 -5.86
N GLY A 9 1.27 7.04 -6.77
CA GLY A 9 0.41 6.35 -7.75
C GLY A 9 -0.99 6.04 -7.22
N VAL A 10 -1.21 6.09 -5.90
CA VAL A 10 -2.44 5.62 -5.23
C VAL A 10 -3.19 6.76 -4.55
N ILE A 11 -2.50 7.69 -3.92
CA ILE A 11 -3.08 8.76 -3.11
C ILE A 11 -2.95 10.11 -3.82
N GLY A 12 -3.95 10.95 -3.67
CA GLY A 12 -3.98 12.32 -4.18
C GLY A 12 -4.29 12.41 -5.67
N GLU A 13 -4.51 13.64 -6.12
CA GLU A 13 -4.79 13.97 -7.51
C GLU A 13 -3.68 13.43 -8.42
N GLN A 14 -4.07 12.77 -9.52
CA GLN A 14 -3.14 12.13 -10.45
C GLN A 14 -2.13 11.18 -9.79
N GLY A 15 -2.43 10.65 -8.58
CA GLY A 15 -1.53 9.75 -7.86
C GLY A 15 -0.25 10.39 -7.34
N ARG A 16 -0.25 11.68 -7.03
CA ARG A 16 0.94 12.44 -6.57
C ARG A 16 1.45 12.05 -5.19
N GLY A 17 0.70 11.21 -4.47
CA GLY A 17 1.11 10.66 -3.19
C GLY A 17 0.70 11.49 -1.97
N SER A 18 1.11 10.99 -0.80
CA SER A 18 0.70 11.54 0.50
C SER A 18 1.30 12.90 0.80
N CYS A 19 2.52 13.17 0.34
CA CYS A 19 3.14 14.48 0.51
C CYS A 19 2.37 15.59 -0.21
N TRP A 20 1.86 15.30 -1.41
CA TRP A 20 1.04 16.26 -2.16
C TRP A 20 -0.29 16.51 -1.44
N LEU A 21 -0.95 15.44 -0.99
CA LEU A 21 -2.21 15.55 -0.25
C LEU A 21 -2.08 16.41 1.01
N GLN A 22 -0.97 16.26 1.74
CA GLN A 22 -0.69 17.00 2.97
C GLN A 22 -0.01 18.36 2.73
N LYS A 23 0.23 18.74 1.48
CA LYS A 23 0.92 19.99 1.08
C LYS A 23 2.30 20.13 1.72
N VAL A 24 3.02 19.01 1.88
CA VAL A 24 4.38 18.95 2.40
C VAL A 24 5.36 18.71 1.26
N LYS A 25 6.44 19.49 1.22
CA LYS A 25 7.57 19.28 0.30
C LYS A 25 8.74 18.73 1.10
N PRO A 26 8.99 17.42 1.10
CA PRO A 26 10.16 16.88 1.78
C PRO A 26 11.45 17.18 1.01
N GLU A 27 12.58 17.22 1.70
CA GLU A 27 13.90 17.34 1.08
C GLU A 27 14.30 16.07 0.31
N LEU A 28 13.87 14.92 0.84
CA LEU A 28 14.06 13.59 0.26
C LEU A 28 12.72 12.86 0.24
N LEU A 29 12.26 12.49 -0.95
CA LEU A 29 11.08 11.64 -1.13
C LEU A 29 11.50 10.32 -1.78
N VAL A 30 11.28 9.22 -1.06
CA VAL A 30 11.47 7.87 -1.58
C VAL A 30 10.17 7.38 -2.19
N VAL A 31 10.23 6.91 -3.43
CA VAL A 31 9.12 6.27 -4.14
C VAL A 31 9.55 4.91 -4.66
N THR A 32 8.66 3.94 -4.65
CA THR A 32 8.94 2.59 -5.17
C THR A 32 8.01 2.26 -6.32
N PHE A 33 8.53 1.51 -7.27
CA PHE A 33 7.81 1.17 -8.50
C PHE A 33 7.20 -0.23 -8.49
N GLY A 34 7.46 -1.01 -7.42
CA GLY A 34 6.91 -2.36 -7.26
C GLY A 34 5.48 -2.41 -6.70
N LYS A 35 4.84 -1.27 -6.42
CA LYS A 35 3.51 -1.18 -5.84
C LYS A 35 2.54 -0.48 -6.81
N GLY A 36 2.17 0.77 -6.59
CA GLY A 36 1.22 1.50 -7.42
C GLY A 36 1.60 1.58 -8.91
N PHE A 37 2.88 1.56 -9.22
CA PHE A 37 3.37 1.53 -10.61
C PHE A 37 3.32 0.14 -11.26
N GLY A 38 3.29 -0.95 -10.48
CA GLY A 38 3.27 -2.31 -11.02
C GLY A 38 4.51 -2.72 -11.83
N VAL A 39 5.66 -2.05 -11.60
CA VAL A 39 6.96 -2.32 -12.23
C VAL A 39 7.95 -2.68 -11.12
N SER A 40 9.25 -2.63 -11.33
CA SER A 40 10.26 -2.80 -10.29
C SER A 40 11.15 -1.57 -10.17
N GLY A 41 11.89 -1.47 -9.06
CA GLY A 41 12.82 -0.38 -8.79
C GLY A 41 12.26 0.66 -7.82
N ALA A 42 13.03 1.72 -7.64
CA ALA A 42 12.72 2.84 -6.76
C ALA A 42 13.44 4.10 -7.24
N ALA A 43 13.03 5.25 -6.71
CA ALA A 43 13.72 6.51 -6.91
C ALA A 43 13.73 7.34 -5.62
N VAL A 44 14.75 8.16 -5.48
CA VAL A 44 14.83 9.24 -4.49
C VAL A 44 14.68 10.55 -5.23
N LEU A 45 13.63 11.30 -4.93
CA LEU A 45 13.40 12.63 -5.47
C LEU A 45 13.96 13.65 -4.47
N CYS A 46 14.88 14.49 -4.94
CA CYS A 46 15.59 15.46 -4.11
C CYS A 46 16.12 16.63 -4.95
N SER A 47 16.81 17.59 -4.31
CA SER A 47 17.54 18.63 -5.04
C SER A 47 18.75 18.06 -5.77
N SER A 48 19.24 18.78 -6.79
CA SER A 48 20.48 18.42 -7.52
C SER A 48 21.69 18.26 -6.59
N THR A 49 21.85 19.16 -5.64
CA THR A 49 22.95 19.10 -4.65
C THR A 49 22.91 17.80 -3.84
N VAL A 50 21.71 17.37 -3.42
CA VAL A 50 21.57 16.11 -2.69
C VAL A 50 21.79 14.92 -3.62
N ALA A 51 21.32 14.99 -4.86
CA ALA A 51 21.55 13.95 -5.86
C ALA A 51 23.05 13.76 -6.13
N ASP A 52 23.78 14.85 -6.33
CA ASP A 52 25.25 14.83 -6.52
C ASP A 52 25.96 14.23 -5.30
N TYR A 53 25.53 14.56 -4.09
CA TYR A 53 26.06 13.95 -2.87
C TYR A 53 25.78 12.43 -2.83
N LEU A 54 24.57 12.00 -3.13
CA LEU A 54 24.20 10.59 -3.12
C LEU A 54 24.99 9.80 -4.17
N LEU A 55 25.25 10.36 -5.35
CA LEU A 55 26.07 9.73 -6.38
C LEU A 55 27.50 9.47 -5.92
N GLN A 56 28.04 10.29 -5.02
CA GLN A 56 29.41 10.15 -4.51
C GLN A 56 29.52 9.27 -3.27
N PHE A 57 28.48 9.21 -2.43
CA PHE A 57 28.58 8.65 -1.08
C PHE A 57 27.57 7.53 -0.77
N ALA A 58 26.54 7.33 -1.58
CA ALA A 58 25.58 6.23 -1.36
C ALA A 58 26.14 4.92 -1.93
N HIS A 59 26.76 4.11 -1.10
CA HIS A 59 27.43 2.87 -1.50
C HIS A 59 26.54 1.96 -2.35
N HIS A 60 25.28 1.78 -1.97
CA HIS A 60 24.34 0.96 -2.74
C HIS A 60 24.06 1.49 -4.15
N LEU A 61 24.13 2.81 -4.35
CA LEU A 61 24.00 3.42 -5.67
C LEU A 61 25.27 3.27 -6.49
N ILE A 62 26.43 3.58 -5.87
CA ILE A 62 27.75 3.56 -6.53
C ILE A 62 28.06 2.18 -7.11
N TYR A 63 27.75 1.11 -6.36
CA TYR A 63 28.06 -0.26 -6.73
C TYR A 63 26.88 -1.01 -7.39
N SER A 64 25.84 -0.26 -7.83
CA SER A 64 24.70 -0.80 -8.58
C SER A 64 24.84 -0.48 -10.08
N THR A 65 24.27 -1.36 -10.90
CA THR A 65 24.14 -1.12 -12.34
C THR A 65 22.86 -0.33 -12.66
N SER A 66 22.85 0.32 -13.81
CA SER A 66 21.70 1.09 -14.27
C SER A 66 20.48 0.21 -14.57
N MET A 67 19.31 0.82 -14.47
CA MET A 67 18.04 0.22 -14.86
C MET A 67 18.03 -0.12 -16.36
N PRO A 68 17.51 -1.30 -16.79
CA PRO A 68 17.33 -1.62 -18.19
C PRO A 68 16.42 -0.61 -18.92
N PRO A 69 16.70 -0.23 -20.17
CA PRO A 69 15.86 0.71 -20.92
C PRO A 69 14.39 0.27 -21.05
N ALA A 70 14.13 -1.05 -21.16
CA ALA A 70 12.78 -1.59 -21.20
C ALA A 70 11.99 -1.29 -19.91
N GLN A 71 12.65 -1.35 -18.75
CA GLN A 71 12.05 -1.00 -17.47
C GLN A 71 11.70 0.51 -17.40
N ALA A 72 12.55 1.37 -17.90
CA ALA A 72 12.29 2.80 -18.01
C ALA A 72 11.05 3.08 -18.90
N GLN A 73 10.90 2.38 -19.99
CA GLN A 73 9.70 2.50 -20.85
C GLN A 73 8.43 1.97 -20.14
N ALA A 74 8.53 0.86 -19.44
CA ALA A 74 7.40 0.34 -18.63
C ALA A 74 6.97 1.34 -17.56
N LEU A 75 7.92 2.01 -16.88
CA LEU A 75 7.63 3.06 -15.91
C LEU A 75 6.94 4.28 -16.55
N ARG A 76 7.38 4.69 -17.73
CA ARG A 76 6.73 5.78 -18.47
C ARG A 76 5.29 5.44 -18.84
N ALA A 77 5.04 4.23 -19.33
CA ALA A 77 3.70 3.75 -19.66
C ALA A 77 2.80 3.69 -18.41
N SER A 78 3.32 3.14 -17.32
CA SER A 78 2.60 3.11 -16.04
C SER A 78 2.29 4.51 -15.53
N LEU A 79 3.23 5.44 -15.58
CA LEU A 79 3.02 6.84 -15.17
C LEU A 79 1.93 7.51 -16.03
N ALA A 80 1.89 7.22 -17.32
CA ALA A 80 0.85 7.75 -18.21
C ALA A 80 -0.55 7.28 -17.78
N VAL A 81 -0.70 5.98 -17.43
CA VAL A 81 -1.97 5.44 -16.89
C VAL A 81 -2.30 6.06 -15.54
N ILE A 82 -1.35 6.15 -14.61
CA ILE A 82 -1.56 6.74 -13.28
C ILE A 82 -2.09 8.17 -13.37
N ARG A 83 -1.63 8.95 -14.35
CA ARG A 83 -2.00 10.36 -14.55
C ARG A 83 -3.22 10.58 -15.43
N SER A 84 -3.80 9.53 -15.99
CA SER A 84 -4.96 9.60 -16.87
C SER A 84 -6.28 9.52 -16.08
N ASP A 85 -7.39 9.78 -16.79
CA ASP A 85 -8.76 9.60 -16.26
C ASP A 85 -8.99 8.15 -15.80
N GLU A 86 -8.37 7.15 -16.46
CA GLU A 86 -8.41 5.75 -16.02
C GLU A 86 -7.76 5.60 -14.64
N GLY A 87 -6.62 6.25 -14.41
CA GLY A 87 -5.96 6.25 -13.11
C GLY A 87 -6.80 6.89 -12.02
N ASP A 88 -7.50 7.98 -12.33
CA ASP A 88 -8.42 8.66 -11.41
C ASP A 88 -9.63 7.75 -11.09
N ALA A 89 -10.25 7.13 -12.09
CA ALA A 89 -11.36 6.19 -11.89
C ALA A 89 -10.96 4.99 -11.03
N ARG A 90 -9.74 4.46 -11.20
CA ARG A 90 -9.20 3.38 -10.34
C ARG A 90 -9.02 3.83 -8.88
N ARG A 91 -8.55 5.06 -8.63
CA ARG A 91 -8.44 5.63 -7.29
C ARG A 91 -9.79 5.84 -6.63
N GLU A 92 -10.78 6.33 -7.36
CA GLU A 92 -12.16 6.47 -6.88
C GLU A 92 -12.77 5.12 -6.52
N LYS A 93 -12.61 4.11 -7.38
CA LYS A 93 -13.05 2.74 -7.08
C LYS A 93 -12.38 2.20 -5.81
N LEU A 94 -11.07 2.35 -5.67
CA LEU A 94 -10.35 1.93 -4.48
C LEU A 94 -10.87 2.62 -3.22
N ALA A 95 -11.11 3.93 -3.28
CA ALA A 95 -11.67 4.69 -2.16
C ALA A 95 -13.06 4.18 -1.76
N ALA A 96 -13.91 3.85 -2.73
CA ALA A 96 -15.24 3.26 -2.47
C ALA A 96 -15.12 1.88 -1.78
N LEU A 97 -14.20 1.01 -2.24
CA LEU A 97 -13.94 -0.29 -1.62
C LEU A 97 -13.43 -0.16 -0.19
N ILE A 98 -12.51 0.78 0.07
CA ILE A 98 -12.01 1.08 1.42
C ILE A 98 -13.17 1.56 2.31
N THR A 99 -13.98 2.48 1.84
CA THR A 99 -15.14 3.00 2.57
C THR A 99 -16.12 1.87 2.93
N ARG A 100 -16.45 0.99 1.97
CA ARG A 100 -17.32 -0.17 2.21
C ARG A 100 -16.73 -1.12 3.26
N PHE A 101 -15.45 -1.46 3.15
CA PHE A 101 -14.76 -2.30 4.12
C PHE A 101 -14.80 -1.67 5.52
N ARG A 102 -14.39 -0.41 5.65
CA ARG A 102 -14.36 0.29 6.94
C ARG A 102 -15.73 0.40 7.60
N ALA A 103 -16.79 0.61 6.82
CA ALA A 103 -18.15 0.61 7.33
C ALA A 103 -18.57 -0.79 7.83
N GLY A 104 -18.19 -1.84 7.12
CA GLY A 104 -18.61 -3.21 7.43
C GLY A 104 -17.88 -3.87 8.61
N VAL A 105 -16.76 -3.31 9.09
CA VAL A 105 -16.00 -3.87 10.23
C VAL A 105 -16.30 -3.19 11.57
N GLN A 106 -17.19 -2.22 11.63
CA GLN A 106 -17.45 -1.42 12.84
C GLN A 106 -17.95 -2.26 14.02
N ASP A 107 -18.75 -3.30 13.75
CA ASP A 107 -19.37 -4.15 14.78
C ASP A 107 -18.52 -5.39 15.11
N LEU A 108 -17.33 -5.51 14.56
CA LEU A 108 -16.44 -6.64 14.83
C LEU A 108 -15.65 -6.44 16.15
N PRO A 109 -15.33 -7.53 16.87
CA PRO A 109 -14.54 -7.47 18.10
C PRO A 109 -13.02 -7.26 17.81
N PHE A 110 -12.72 -6.44 16.82
CA PHE A 110 -11.36 -6.12 16.39
C PHE A 110 -11.18 -4.61 16.30
N THR A 111 -9.97 -4.13 16.49
CA THR A 111 -9.66 -2.71 16.34
C THR A 111 -9.15 -2.45 14.92
N LEU A 112 -9.91 -1.68 14.13
CA LEU A 112 -9.42 -1.19 12.84
C LEU A 112 -8.47 -0.02 13.06
N ALA A 113 -7.26 -0.12 12.51
CA ALA A 113 -6.31 0.99 12.55
C ALA A 113 -6.83 2.20 11.76
N ASP A 114 -6.42 3.39 12.18
CA ASP A 114 -6.73 4.62 11.44
C ASP A 114 -5.85 4.69 10.18
N SER A 115 -6.40 4.20 9.07
CA SER A 115 -5.75 4.17 7.77
C SER A 115 -6.73 4.54 6.66
N CYS A 116 -6.42 5.57 5.91
CA CYS A 116 -7.12 5.94 4.67
C CYS A 116 -6.48 5.34 3.41
N SER A 117 -5.40 4.53 3.57
CA SER A 117 -4.67 3.94 2.45
C SER A 117 -5.25 2.61 1.99
N ALA A 118 -4.70 2.04 0.92
CA ALA A 118 -5.02 0.70 0.43
C ALA A 118 -4.76 -0.42 1.46
N ILE A 119 -3.94 -0.14 2.49
CA ILE A 119 -3.63 -1.08 3.56
C ILE A 119 -4.56 -0.80 4.73
N GLN A 120 -5.34 -1.80 5.12
CA GLN A 120 -6.30 -1.74 6.21
C GLN A 120 -5.89 -2.75 7.31
N PRO A 121 -5.13 -2.33 8.34
CA PRO A 121 -4.73 -3.23 9.42
C PRO A 121 -5.90 -3.47 10.39
N LEU A 122 -6.25 -4.73 10.61
CA LEU A 122 -7.25 -5.15 11.59
C LEU A 122 -6.54 -5.81 12.77
N ILE A 123 -6.51 -5.14 13.92
CA ILE A 123 -5.78 -5.57 15.11
C ILE A 123 -6.59 -6.65 15.83
N VAL A 124 -6.02 -7.84 15.95
CA VAL A 124 -6.61 -9.02 16.58
C VAL A 124 -6.06 -9.20 18.01
N GLY A 125 -4.82 -8.77 18.25
CA GLY A 125 -4.11 -8.85 19.53
C GLY A 125 -3.31 -10.14 19.70
N ASP A 126 -3.97 -11.28 19.79
CA ASP A 126 -3.33 -12.59 19.99
C ASP A 126 -2.77 -13.17 18.68
N ASN A 127 -1.59 -13.80 18.77
CA ASN A 127 -0.88 -14.37 17.62
C ASN A 127 -1.62 -15.58 17.02
N SER A 128 -2.09 -16.49 17.88
CA SER A 128 -2.75 -17.71 17.45
C SER A 128 -4.10 -17.40 16.82
N ARG A 129 -4.84 -16.47 17.40
CA ARG A 129 -6.12 -15.98 16.86
C ARG A 129 -5.93 -15.31 15.50
N ALA A 130 -4.89 -14.48 15.33
CA ALA A 130 -4.60 -13.84 14.04
C ALA A 130 -4.26 -14.86 12.95
N LEU A 131 -3.50 -15.92 13.27
CA LEU A 131 -3.19 -17.00 12.34
C LEU A 131 -4.43 -17.83 11.97
N GLN A 132 -5.23 -18.20 12.96
CA GLN A 132 -6.46 -18.96 12.74
C GLN A 132 -7.44 -18.17 11.85
N LEU A 133 -7.59 -16.87 12.09
CA LEU A 133 -8.47 -16.03 11.31
C LEU A 133 -7.95 -15.87 9.87
N ALA A 134 -6.65 -15.68 9.68
CA ALA A 134 -6.04 -15.63 8.34
C ALA A 134 -6.25 -16.95 7.57
N GLU A 135 -6.11 -18.10 8.25
CA GLU A 135 -6.34 -19.42 7.63
C GLU A 135 -7.81 -19.63 7.25
N LYS A 136 -8.74 -19.25 8.11
CA LYS A 136 -10.19 -19.31 7.80
C LYS A 136 -10.55 -18.43 6.59
N LEU A 137 -10.01 -17.22 6.54
CA LEU A 137 -10.17 -16.33 5.39
C LEU A 137 -9.61 -16.95 4.11
N ARG A 138 -8.44 -17.58 4.18
CA ARG A 138 -7.82 -18.27 3.05
C ARG A 138 -8.68 -19.43 2.53
N GLN A 139 -9.25 -20.23 3.42
CA GLN A 139 -10.16 -21.35 3.07
C GLN A 139 -11.42 -20.86 2.36
N GLN A 140 -11.83 -19.63 2.63
CA GLN A 140 -12.96 -18.96 1.97
C GLN A 140 -12.55 -18.14 0.74
N GLY A 141 -11.31 -18.29 0.27
CA GLY A 141 -10.79 -17.62 -0.92
C GLY A 141 -10.32 -16.18 -0.69
N CYS A 142 -10.23 -15.72 0.55
CA CYS A 142 -9.72 -14.40 0.92
C CYS A 142 -8.26 -14.51 1.39
N TRP A 143 -7.31 -14.12 0.55
CA TRP A 143 -5.88 -14.17 0.90
C TRP A 143 -5.49 -12.96 1.74
N VAL A 144 -5.30 -13.16 3.04
CA VAL A 144 -4.95 -12.12 4.01
C VAL A 144 -3.73 -12.55 4.82
N THR A 145 -2.82 -11.60 5.08
CA THR A 145 -1.57 -11.86 5.81
C THR A 145 -1.71 -11.52 7.28
N ALA A 146 -1.40 -12.48 8.17
CA ALA A 146 -1.25 -12.22 9.60
C ALA A 146 0.16 -11.66 9.89
N ILE A 147 0.23 -10.47 10.47
CA ILE A 147 1.46 -9.81 10.93
C ILE A 147 1.56 -9.97 12.44
N ARG A 148 2.72 -10.45 12.91
CA ARG A 148 2.97 -10.81 14.31
C ARG A 148 4.31 -10.28 14.78
N PRO A 149 4.60 -10.27 16.08
CA PRO A 149 5.94 -10.03 16.58
C PRO A 149 7.00 -10.96 15.91
N PRO A 150 8.23 -10.49 15.66
CA PRO A 150 8.78 -9.18 16.04
C PRO A 150 8.43 -8.02 15.10
N THR A 151 7.71 -8.25 14.00
CA THR A 151 7.36 -7.19 13.00
C THR A 151 6.44 -6.11 13.61
N VAL A 152 5.62 -6.48 14.59
CA VAL A 152 4.76 -5.58 15.37
C VAL A 152 4.98 -5.84 16.86
N PRO A 153 4.65 -4.91 17.77
CA PRO A 153 4.75 -5.12 19.20
C PRO A 153 3.94 -6.32 19.71
N ALA A 154 4.39 -6.92 20.81
CA ALA A 154 3.65 -8.00 21.46
C ALA A 154 2.24 -7.56 21.84
N GLY A 155 1.26 -8.46 21.67
CA GLY A 155 -0.15 -8.16 21.92
C GLY A 155 -0.84 -7.32 20.85
N THR A 156 -0.18 -7.06 19.72
CA THR A 156 -0.74 -6.27 18.61
C THR A 156 -0.72 -7.02 17.28
N ALA A 157 -0.79 -8.35 17.32
CA ALA A 157 -0.93 -9.15 16.12
C ALA A 157 -2.16 -8.69 15.32
N ARG A 158 -2.03 -8.65 14.01
CA ARG A 158 -3.05 -8.09 13.15
C ARG A 158 -3.16 -8.79 11.82
N LEU A 159 -4.30 -8.68 11.18
CA LEU A 159 -4.43 -8.96 9.75
C LEU A 159 -4.04 -7.71 8.95
N ARG A 160 -3.20 -7.88 7.95
CA ARG A 160 -2.93 -6.86 6.96
C ARG A 160 -3.78 -7.13 5.72
N LEU A 161 -4.88 -6.41 5.62
CA LEU A 161 -5.70 -6.43 4.42
C LEU A 161 -5.17 -5.39 3.44
N THR A 162 -5.02 -5.78 2.19
CA THR A 162 -4.57 -4.87 1.13
C THR A 162 -5.62 -4.87 0.03
N LEU A 163 -6.27 -3.73 -0.16
CA LEU A 163 -7.28 -3.54 -1.17
C LEU A 163 -6.66 -2.96 -2.45
N THR A 164 -7.20 -3.33 -3.58
CA THR A 164 -6.77 -2.82 -4.88
C THR A 164 -7.98 -2.48 -5.74
N ALA A 165 -7.80 -1.64 -6.76
CA ALA A 165 -8.85 -1.33 -7.71
C ALA A 165 -9.25 -2.51 -8.63
N ALA A 166 -8.51 -3.63 -8.55
CA ALA A 166 -8.89 -4.88 -9.24
C ALA A 166 -9.99 -5.65 -8.51
N HIS A 167 -10.18 -5.39 -7.19
CA HIS A 167 -11.29 -5.98 -6.45
C HIS A 167 -12.62 -5.36 -6.86
N GLU A 168 -13.67 -6.18 -6.71
CA GLU A 168 -15.05 -5.73 -6.87
C GLU A 168 -15.73 -5.59 -5.49
N MET A 169 -16.88 -4.90 -5.46
CA MET A 169 -17.63 -4.70 -4.22
C MET A 169 -18.02 -6.03 -3.58
N GLN A 170 -18.34 -7.05 -4.39
CA GLN A 170 -18.66 -8.40 -3.95
C GLN A 170 -17.51 -9.10 -3.23
N ASP A 171 -16.26 -8.81 -3.59
CA ASP A 171 -15.09 -9.36 -2.90
C ASP A 171 -15.00 -8.80 -1.47
N ILE A 172 -15.33 -7.51 -1.30
CA ILE A 172 -15.38 -6.87 0.01
C ILE A 172 -16.54 -7.44 0.84
N ASP A 173 -17.72 -7.63 0.25
CA ASP A 173 -18.87 -8.18 0.94
C ASP A 173 -18.58 -9.62 1.42
N ARG A 174 -17.99 -10.46 0.57
CA ARG A 174 -17.55 -11.80 0.95
C ARG A 174 -16.52 -11.79 2.08
N LEU A 175 -15.53 -10.90 2.02
CA LEU A 175 -14.55 -10.74 3.09
C LEU A 175 -15.24 -10.40 4.43
N LEU A 176 -16.20 -9.47 4.40
CA LEU A 176 -16.94 -9.05 5.58
C LEU A 176 -17.81 -10.19 6.14
N GLU A 177 -18.49 -10.96 5.30
CA GLU A 177 -19.26 -12.14 5.72
C GLU A 177 -18.40 -13.15 6.48
N VAL A 178 -17.19 -13.44 5.96
CA VAL A 178 -16.25 -14.37 6.64
C VAL A 178 -15.75 -13.78 7.96
N LEU A 179 -15.48 -12.48 8.01
CA LEU A 179 -15.05 -11.81 9.23
C LEU A 179 -16.13 -11.83 10.29
N HIS A 180 -17.40 -11.56 9.95
CA HIS A 180 -18.54 -11.60 10.87
C HIS A 180 -18.84 -13.03 11.35
N GLY A 181 -18.69 -14.04 10.52
CA GLY A 181 -18.87 -15.44 10.91
C GLY A 181 -17.79 -15.99 11.84
N ASN A 182 -16.74 -15.22 12.14
CA ASN A 182 -15.57 -15.63 12.92
C ASN A 182 -15.14 -14.58 13.99
N GLY A 183 -15.98 -13.60 14.23
CA GLY A 183 -15.79 -12.52 15.22
C GLY A 183 -15.97 -12.95 16.68
#